data_230ac31181f3d0804a21e32d3d37691f
#
_entry.id   230ac31181f3d0804a21e32d3d37691f
#
_cell.length_a   1.000
_cell.length_b   1.000
_cell.length_c   1.000
_cell.angle_alpha   90.00
_cell.angle_beta   90.00
_cell.angle_gamma   90.00
#
_symmetry.space_group_name_H-M   'P 1'
#
loop_
_entity.id
_entity.type
_entity.pdbx_description
1 polymer ?
#
loop_
_entity_poly.entity_id
_entity_poly.type
_entity_poly.pdbx_seq_one_letter_code
_entity_poly.pdbx_strand_id
1 'polypeptide(L)'
;VKVQDIFEKHNQLFEKLVSDGSENSSWDAYSADYREQIVSMFSNIFEMCHDFPVISGQEYLPFLESLLSSVTYRAPFGVHPSLSILGPLEGRLMHFDRVILAGLNEGSWPPEPQADPWMSRPMRSDIGLPLPEIRIGQSAHDFVQLCGAKEVFLTRSKRINGTPTVASRWLLRMSSLIKSLDYGGILDGAHGN
;
A
#
# COMPACT_ATOMS: atom_id res chain seq x y z
N VAL A 1 3.22 11.62 31.08
CA VAL A 1 4.64 11.85 30.80
C VAL A 1 4.73 12.70 29.55
N LYS A 2 5.73 13.60 29.46
CA LYS A 2 5.92 14.37 28.22
C LYS A 2 6.33 13.40 27.08
N VAL A 3 5.81 13.64 25.89
CA VAL A 3 6.15 12.82 24.70
C VAL A 3 7.66 12.80 24.47
N GLN A 4 8.31 13.92 24.65
CA GLN A 4 9.75 14.07 24.53
C GLN A 4 10.53 13.09 25.42
N ASP A 5 10.14 12.98 26.71
CA ASP A 5 10.85 12.11 27.67
C ASP A 5 10.69 10.61 27.32
N ILE A 6 9.49 10.22 26.84
CA ILE A 6 9.26 8.83 26.37
C ILE A 6 10.08 8.55 25.13
N PHE A 7 10.10 9.50 24.21
CA PHE A 7 10.77 9.37 22.93
C PHE A 7 12.31 9.27 23.09
N GLU A 8 12.90 10.09 23.96
CA GLU A 8 14.33 9.98 24.30
C GLU A 8 14.69 8.62 24.88
N LYS A 9 13.88 8.13 25.83
CA LYS A 9 14.09 6.80 26.43
C LYS A 9 13.91 5.67 25.40
N HIS A 10 12.94 5.81 24.50
CA HIS A 10 12.75 4.85 23.42
C HIS A 10 13.98 4.80 22.50
N ASN A 11 14.47 5.96 22.09
CA ASN A 11 15.66 6.03 21.23
C ASN A 11 16.91 5.45 21.91
N GLN A 12 17.14 5.80 23.18
CA GLN A 12 18.25 5.23 23.97
C GLN A 12 18.13 3.70 24.11
N LEU A 13 16.91 3.18 24.31
CA LEU A 13 16.69 1.74 24.39
C LEU A 13 16.93 1.08 23.03
N PHE A 14 16.43 1.68 21.97
CA PHE A 14 16.65 1.20 20.61
C PHE A 14 18.15 1.12 20.28
N GLU A 15 18.92 2.17 20.54
CA GLU A 15 20.36 2.17 20.33
C GLU A 15 21.07 1.05 21.12
N LYS A 16 20.66 0.83 22.38
CA LYS A 16 21.23 -0.25 23.19
C LYS A 16 20.88 -1.65 22.69
N LEU A 17 19.68 -1.85 22.15
CA LEU A 17 19.25 -3.14 21.62
C LEU A 17 19.91 -3.47 20.27
N VAL A 18 20.14 -2.44 19.48
CA VAL A 18 20.65 -2.56 18.13
C VAL A 18 22.20 -2.52 18.10
N SER A 19 22.85 -1.96 19.12
CA SER A 19 24.30 -1.99 19.29
C SER A 19 24.77 -3.39 19.70
N ASP A 20 25.59 -4.00 18.87
CA ASP A 20 26.24 -5.29 19.15
C ASP A 20 27.55 -5.16 19.99
N GLY A 21 27.85 -3.94 20.48
CA GLY A 21 29.08 -3.63 21.21
C GLY A 21 30.29 -3.38 20.31
N SER A 22 30.14 -3.45 19.00
CA SER A 22 31.14 -3.02 18.04
C SER A 22 31.17 -1.49 17.90
N GLU A 23 32.28 -0.92 17.46
CA GLU A 23 32.37 0.51 17.14
C GLU A 23 31.49 0.90 15.91
N ASN A 24 31.05 -0.09 15.14
CA ASN A 24 30.10 0.10 14.04
C ASN A 24 28.69 0.05 14.61
N SER A 25 28.02 1.16 14.56
CA SER A 25 26.60 1.26 14.89
C SER A 25 25.80 0.28 14.01
N SER A 26 24.88 -0.47 14.59
CA SER A 26 23.96 -1.34 13.84
C SER A 26 23.11 -0.60 12.81
N TRP A 27 23.06 0.73 12.89
CA TRP A 27 22.57 1.60 11.83
C TRP A 27 23.34 1.43 10.52
N ASP A 28 24.59 0.95 10.55
CA ASP A 28 25.40 0.72 9.35
C ASP A 28 24.88 -0.46 8.50
N ALA A 29 24.03 -1.32 9.07
CA ALA A 29 23.33 -2.35 8.33
C ALA A 29 22.24 -1.78 7.39
N TYR A 30 21.79 -0.54 7.62
CA TYR A 30 20.80 0.12 6.78
C TYR A 30 21.47 1.07 5.78
N SER A 31 20.84 1.24 4.61
CA SER A 31 21.33 2.20 3.61
C SER A 31 21.39 3.63 4.18
N ALA A 32 22.35 4.43 3.73
CA ALA A 32 22.51 5.81 4.17
C ALA A 32 21.21 6.63 4.00
N ASP A 33 20.52 6.44 2.88
CA ASP A 33 19.27 7.15 2.56
C ASP A 33 18.14 6.79 3.54
N TYR A 34 18.07 5.53 3.98
CA TYR A 34 17.09 5.08 4.96
C TYR A 34 17.35 5.71 6.33
N ARG A 35 18.61 5.74 6.74
CA ARG A 35 19.05 6.38 8.00
C ARG A 35 18.69 7.87 8.01
N GLU A 36 19.01 8.57 6.94
CA GLU A 36 18.74 10.02 6.82
C GLU A 36 17.24 10.32 6.95
N GLN A 37 16.38 9.54 6.33
CA GLN A 37 14.92 9.72 6.45
C GLN A 37 14.41 9.47 7.86
N ILE A 38 14.90 8.41 8.54
CA ILE A 38 14.51 8.13 9.93
C ILE A 38 15.03 9.23 10.86
N VAL A 39 16.29 9.62 10.73
CA VAL A 39 16.90 10.67 11.56
C VAL A 39 16.15 12.00 11.35
N SER A 40 15.84 12.36 10.10
CA SER A 40 15.08 13.56 9.79
C SER A 40 13.68 13.52 10.41
N MET A 41 12.99 12.39 10.31
CA MET A 41 11.67 12.20 10.94
C MET A 41 11.78 12.35 12.46
N PHE A 42 12.75 11.70 13.09
CA PHE A 42 12.93 11.77 14.53
C PHE A 42 13.29 13.19 14.99
N SER A 43 14.13 13.90 14.25
CA SER A 43 14.44 15.30 14.54
C SER A 43 13.22 16.19 14.46
N ASN A 44 12.39 16.02 13.43
CA ASN A 44 11.14 16.77 13.29
C ASN A 44 10.16 16.47 14.44
N ILE A 45 10.01 15.20 14.83
CA ILE A 45 9.19 14.82 15.97
C ILE A 45 9.71 15.49 17.24
N PHE A 46 11.02 15.48 17.45
CA PHE A 46 11.64 16.05 18.64
C PHE A 46 11.42 17.57 18.74
N GLU A 47 11.56 18.29 17.63
CA GLU A 47 11.27 19.72 17.55
C GLU A 47 9.80 20.04 17.82
N MET A 48 8.89 19.22 17.28
CA MET A 48 7.44 19.42 17.44
C MET A 48 6.91 18.99 18.80
N CYS A 49 7.60 18.08 19.51
CA CYS A 49 7.15 17.56 20.80
C CYS A 49 7.17 18.57 21.97
N HIS A 50 7.77 19.73 21.77
CA HIS A 50 7.85 20.75 22.81
C HIS A 50 6.48 21.24 23.28
N ASP A 51 5.53 21.37 22.36
CA ASP A 51 4.17 21.86 22.61
C ASP A 51 3.12 20.73 22.68
N PHE A 52 3.56 19.47 22.69
CA PHE A 52 2.64 18.33 22.71
C PHE A 52 2.05 18.11 24.12
N PRO A 53 0.77 17.74 24.22
CA PRO A 53 0.17 17.41 25.50
C PRO A 53 0.83 16.18 26.13
N VAL A 54 0.70 16.06 27.44
CA VAL A 54 1.13 14.88 28.19
C VAL A 54 0.31 13.68 27.74
N ILE A 55 0.98 12.59 27.40
CA ILE A 55 0.34 11.32 27.00
C ILE A 55 0.68 10.19 27.98
N SER A 56 -0.18 9.18 28.02
CA SER A 56 0.09 7.95 28.76
C SER A 56 1.03 7.01 27.96
N GLY A 57 1.67 6.06 28.62
CA GLY A 57 2.48 5.06 27.93
C GLY A 57 1.67 4.18 26.98
N GLN A 58 0.36 4.01 27.21
CA GLN A 58 -0.53 3.24 26.34
C GLN A 58 -0.86 4.00 25.04
N GLU A 59 -0.89 5.33 25.09
CA GLU A 59 -1.17 6.19 23.93
C GLU A 59 0.09 6.40 23.06
N TYR A 60 1.27 6.20 23.63
CA TYR A 60 2.53 6.43 22.93
C TYR A 60 2.72 5.52 21.72
N LEU A 61 2.44 4.23 21.84
CA LEU A 61 2.64 3.28 20.74
C LEU A 61 1.74 3.57 19.53
N PRO A 62 0.40 3.73 19.69
CA PRO A 62 -0.46 4.12 18.57
C PRO A 62 -0.07 5.48 17.95
N PHE A 63 0.40 6.41 18.77
CA PHE A 63 0.90 7.71 18.31
C PHE A 63 2.13 7.53 17.41
N LEU A 64 3.13 6.78 17.88
CA LEU A 64 4.34 6.50 17.10
C LEU A 64 4.05 5.73 15.81
N GLU A 65 3.18 4.72 15.87
CA GLU A 65 2.76 3.96 14.68
C GLU A 65 2.06 4.86 13.65
N SER A 66 1.23 5.79 14.08
CA SER A 66 0.59 6.77 13.21
C SER A 66 1.61 7.66 12.51
N LEU A 67 2.64 8.13 13.22
CA LEU A 67 3.73 8.93 12.63
C LEU A 67 4.55 8.11 11.64
N LEU A 68 4.97 6.90 12.02
CA LEU A 68 5.74 6.01 11.16
C LEU A 68 4.98 5.61 9.89
N SER A 69 3.67 5.42 9.98
CA SER A 69 2.84 5.09 8.82
C SER A 69 2.75 6.21 7.77
N SER A 70 3.03 7.44 8.17
CA SER A 70 3.08 8.59 7.26
C SER A 70 4.38 8.68 6.45
N VAL A 71 5.43 7.97 6.88
CA VAL A 71 6.74 7.97 6.22
C VAL A 71 6.82 6.84 5.22
N THR A 72 6.99 7.18 3.96
CA THR A 72 7.18 6.19 2.90
C THR A 72 8.63 6.18 2.46
N TYR A 73 9.34 5.10 2.77
CA TYR A 73 10.66 4.86 2.21
C TYR A 73 10.56 4.20 0.85
N ARG A 74 11.15 4.85 -0.14
CA ARG A 74 11.33 4.26 -1.48
C ARG A 74 12.81 3.99 -1.66
N ALA A 75 13.18 2.71 -1.66
CA ALA A 75 14.55 2.33 -1.96
C ALA A 75 14.95 2.87 -3.35
N PRO A 76 16.09 3.58 -3.46
CA PRO A 76 16.49 4.20 -4.72
C PRO A 76 16.91 3.19 -5.79
N PHE A 77 17.01 1.89 -5.42
CA PHE A 77 17.60 0.86 -6.27
C PHE A 77 16.72 -0.37 -6.42
N GLY A 78 16.89 -1.04 -7.53
CA GLY A 78 16.29 -2.32 -7.85
C GLY A 78 15.30 -2.25 -9.00
N VAL A 79 15.27 -1.16 -9.73
CA VAL A 79 14.45 -1.09 -10.94
C VAL A 79 15.22 -1.75 -12.06
N HIS A 80 14.87 -3.01 -12.36
CA HIS A 80 15.31 -3.61 -13.62
C HIS A 80 14.76 -2.75 -14.76
N PRO A 81 15.57 -2.34 -15.75
CA PRO A 81 15.13 -1.39 -16.77
C PRO A 81 13.88 -1.83 -17.55
N SER A 82 13.61 -3.14 -17.58
CA SER A 82 12.45 -3.73 -18.25
C SER A 82 11.36 -4.24 -17.30
N LEU A 83 11.47 -4.00 -15.99
CA LEU A 83 10.51 -4.46 -15.00
C LEU A 83 10.08 -3.30 -14.10
N SER A 84 8.79 -3.01 -14.10
CA SER A 84 8.19 -1.96 -13.27
C SER A 84 7.08 -2.54 -12.39
N ILE A 85 7.06 -2.17 -11.13
CA ILE A 85 5.96 -2.45 -10.21
C ILE A 85 5.24 -1.13 -10.00
N LEU A 86 4.00 -1.05 -10.46
CA LEU A 86 3.24 0.19 -10.54
C LEU A 86 1.86 0.00 -9.89
N GLY A 87 1.34 1.08 -9.32
CA GLY A 87 -0.07 1.17 -9.00
C GLY A 87 -0.92 1.38 -10.26
N PRO A 88 -2.24 1.11 -10.19
CA PRO A 88 -3.12 1.29 -11.36
C PRO A 88 -3.10 2.70 -11.94
N LEU A 89 -2.96 3.70 -11.09
CA LEU A 89 -2.88 5.11 -11.52
C LEU A 89 -1.58 5.40 -12.28
N GLU A 90 -0.46 4.84 -11.83
CA GLU A 90 0.85 5.02 -12.45
C GLU A 90 0.95 4.29 -13.80
N GLY A 91 0.23 3.18 -13.93
CA GLY A 91 0.16 2.40 -15.17
C GLY A 91 -0.71 3.01 -16.26
N ARG A 92 -1.48 4.07 -15.94
CA ARG A 92 -2.32 4.76 -16.94
C ARG A 92 -1.48 5.34 -18.06
N LEU A 93 -2.00 5.22 -19.29
CA LEU A 93 -1.37 5.74 -20.50
C LEU A 93 0.01 5.15 -20.81
N MET A 94 0.45 4.14 -20.08
CA MET A 94 1.68 3.42 -20.38
C MET A 94 1.37 2.19 -21.25
N HIS A 95 2.33 1.84 -22.10
CA HIS A 95 2.28 0.63 -22.93
C HIS A 95 3.31 -0.36 -22.46
N PHE A 96 2.87 -1.58 -22.25
CA PHE A 96 3.71 -2.69 -21.83
C PHE A 96 3.50 -3.87 -22.75
N ASP A 97 4.58 -4.62 -23.04
CA ASP A 97 4.45 -5.88 -23.77
C ASP A 97 3.75 -6.95 -22.94
N ARG A 98 4.02 -6.96 -21.63
CA ARG A 98 3.48 -7.92 -20.68
C ARG A 98 3.02 -7.21 -19.42
N VAL A 99 1.81 -7.52 -18.96
CA VAL A 99 1.22 -7.00 -17.75
C VAL A 99 0.82 -8.14 -16.80
N ILE A 100 1.17 -8.03 -15.55
CA ILE A 100 0.73 -8.94 -14.50
C ILE A 100 -0.20 -8.13 -13.57
N LEU A 101 -1.50 -8.38 -13.66
CA LEU A 101 -2.48 -7.80 -12.74
C LEU A 101 -2.58 -8.69 -11.51
N ALA A 102 -1.98 -8.22 -10.42
CA ALA A 102 -1.91 -8.98 -9.18
C ALA A 102 -2.99 -8.57 -8.17
N GLY A 103 -3.33 -9.51 -7.30
CA GLY A 103 -4.25 -9.25 -6.19
C GLY A 103 -5.71 -9.07 -6.63
N LEU A 104 -6.17 -9.77 -7.66
CA LEU A 104 -7.54 -9.68 -8.16
C LEU A 104 -8.56 -10.34 -7.21
N ASN A 105 -8.59 -9.85 -5.98
CA ASN A 105 -9.56 -10.21 -4.94
C ASN A 105 -10.58 -9.11 -4.76
N GLU A 106 -11.78 -9.49 -4.31
CA GLU A 106 -12.81 -8.52 -3.92
C GLU A 106 -12.30 -7.67 -2.76
N GLY A 107 -12.58 -6.37 -2.79
CA GLY A 107 -12.04 -5.39 -1.85
C GLY A 107 -10.68 -4.80 -2.23
N SER A 108 -9.89 -5.50 -3.08
CA SER A 108 -8.65 -4.97 -3.67
C SER A 108 -8.91 -4.43 -5.07
N TRP A 109 -9.67 -5.17 -5.89
CA TRP A 109 -10.10 -4.80 -7.24
C TRP A 109 -11.60 -5.07 -7.45
N PRO A 110 -12.46 -4.05 -7.37
CA PRO A 110 -12.19 -2.66 -6.98
C PRO A 110 -11.87 -2.51 -5.48
N PRO A 111 -11.14 -1.46 -5.09
CA PRO A 111 -10.98 -1.12 -3.68
C PRO A 111 -12.34 -0.72 -3.10
N GLU A 112 -12.59 -1.10 -1.85
CA GLU A 112 -13.81 -0.69 -1.17
C GLU A 112 -13.84 0.83 -1.01
N PRO A 113 -14.98 1.48 -1.33
CA PRO A 113 -15.15 2.89 -1.08
C PRO A 113 -15.10 3.15 0.43
N GLN A 114 -14.12 3.92 0.86
CA GLN A 114 -14.08 4.33 2.26
C GLN A 114 -15.19 5.33 2.55
N ALA A 115 -15.96 5.05 3.61
CA ALA A 115 -16.94 5.99 4.11
C ALA A 115 -16.22 7.22 4.67
N ASP A 116 -16.67 8.41 4.28
CA ASP A 116 -16.19 9.65 4.86
C ASP A 116 -16.85 9.80 6.26
N PRO A 117 -16.07 9.88 7.33
CA PRO A 117 -16.64 10.00 8.69
C PRO A 117 -17.33 11.35 8.94
N TRP A 118 -17.03 12.37 8.13
CA TRP A 118 -17.51 13.73 8.31
C TRP A 118 -18.67 14.09 7.39
N MET A 119 -18.74 13.50 6.20
CA MET A 119 -19.71 13.88 5.18
C MET A 119 -20.48 12.67 4.65
N SER A 120 -21.79 12.73 4.75
CA SER A 120 -22.67 11.77 4.10
C SER A 120 -22.68 11.95 2.57
N ARG A 121 -23.14 10.92 1.84
CA ARG A 121 -23.26 11.00 0.38
C ARG A 121 -24.11 12.19 -0.11
N PRO A 122 -25.29 12.49 0.48
CA PRO A 122 -26.06 13.69 0.11
C PRO A 122 -25.27 14.97 0.32
N MET A 123 -24.62 15.15 1.47
CA MET A 123 -23.81 16.34 1.74
C MET A 123 -22.71 16.54 0.72
N ARG A 124 -22.02 15.46 0.32
CA ARG A 124 -21.00 15.52 -0.75
C ARG A 124 -21.59 15.95 -2.08
N SER A 125 -22.77 15.41 -2.43
CA SER A 125 -23.46 15.77 -3.66
C SER A 125 -23.88 17.23 -3.67
N ASP A 126 -24.40 17.75 -2.56
CA ASP A 126 -24.90 19.12 -2.45
C ASP A 126 -23.79 20.17 -2.63
N ILE A 127 -22.57 19.84 -2.24
CA ILE A 127 -21.38 20.72 -2.41
C ILE A 127 -20.54 20.37 -3.65
N GLY A 128 -21.04 19.48 -4.52
CA GLY A 128 -20.38 19.12 -5.77
C GLY A 128 -19.12 18.24 -5.62
N LEU A 129 -18.92 17.59 -4.48
CA LEU A 129 -17.81 16.65 -4.31
C LEU A 129 -18.14 15.29 -4.95
N PRO A 130 -17.13 14.65 -5.59
CA PRO A 130 -17.32 13.35 -6.20
C PRO A 130 -17.72 12.29 -5.16
N LEU A 131 -18.69 11.46 -5.52
CA LEU A 131 -19.10 10.33 -4.69
C LEU A 131 -18.00 9.26 -4.64
N PRO A 132 -17.87 8.52 -3.52
CA PRO A 132 -16.85 7.47 -3.38
C PRO A 132 -16.90 6.40 -4.47
N GLU A 133 -18.10 6.15 -5.02
CA GLU A 133 -18.35 5.17 -6.08
C GLU A 133 -17.68 5.52 -7.42
N ILE A 134 -17.32 6.77 -7.66
CA ILE A 134 -16.56 7.18 -8.86
C ILE A 134 -15.22 6.45 -8.92
N ARG A 135 -14.60 6.16 -7.76
CA ARG A 135 -13.36 5.39 -7.69
C ARG A 135 -13.51 3.97 -8.23
N ILE A 136 -14.69 3.36 -8.07
CA ILE A 136 -14.97 2.03 -8.64
C ILE A 136 -14.96 2.12 -10.18
N GLY A 137 -15.59 3.16 -10.74
CA GLY A 137 -15.59 3.39 -12.19
C GLY A 137 -14.18 3.66 -12.73
N GLN A 138 -13.38 4.46 -12.04
CA GLN A 138 -11.99 4.71 -12.40
C GLN A 138 -11.15 3.43 -12.37
N SER A 139 -11.29 2.63 -11.32
CA SER A 139 -10.60 1.36 -11.18
C SER A 139 -11.03 0.34 -12.24
N ALA A 140 -12.31 0.36 -12.67
CA ALA A 140 -12.79 -0.46 -13.79
C ALA A 140 -12.14 -0.04 -15.11
N HIS A 141 -12.01 1.27 -15.34
CA HIS A 141 -11.32 1.81 -16.51
C HIS A 141 -9.85 1.38 -16.53
N ASP A 142 -9.15 1.50 -15.40
CA ASP A 142 -7.74 1.09 -15.27
C ASP A 142 -7.58 -0.41 -15.55
N PHE A 143 -8.47 -1.24 -15.02
CA PHE A 143 -8.47 -2.67 -15.28
C PHE A 143 -8.62 -2.99 -16.78
N VAL A 144 -9.58 -2.37 -17.44
CA VAL A 144 -9.81 -2.58 -18.89
C VAL A 144 -8.60 -2.12 -19.71
N GLN A 145 -8.05 -0.95 -19.39
CA GLN A 145 -6.88 -0.42 -20.08
C GLN A 145 -5.66 -1.35 -19.94
N LEU A 146 -5.38 -1.82 -18.74
CA LEU A 146 -4.24 -2.72 -18.48
C LEU A 146 -4.44 -4.10 -19.11
N CYS A 147 -5.69 -4.56 -19.24
CA CYS A 147 -6.02 -5.79 -19.98
C CYS A 147 -5.81 -5.67 -21.51
N GLY A 148 -5.60 -4.46 -22.03
CA GLY A 148 -5.28 -4.23 -23.43
C GLY A 148 -3.84 -4.50 -23.84
N ALA A 149 -2.97 -4.93 -22.93
CA ALA A 149 -1.59 -5.29 -23.25
C ALA A 149 -1.52 -6.56 -24.11
N LYS A 150 -0.39 -6.75 -24.81
CA LYS A 150 -0.17 -7.90 -25.69
C LYS A 150 -0.25 -9.24 -24.96
N GLU A 151 0.31 -9.31 -23.76
CA GLU A 151 0.22 -10.46 -22.86
C GLU A 151 -0.26 -9.99 -21.48
N VAL A 152 -1.29 -10.64 -20.96
CA VAL A 152 -1.86 -10.31 -19.65
C VAL A 152 -1.96 -11.54 -18.78
N PHE A 153 -1.38 -11.46 -17.60
CA PHE A 153 -1.50 -12.46 -16.55
C PHE A 153 -2.39 -11.92 -15.43
N LEU A 154 -3.43 -12.65 -15.10
CA LEU A 154 -4.36 -12.31 -14.03
C LEU A 154 -4.10 -13.22 -12.84
N THR A 155 -3.72 -12.63 -11.70
CA THR A 155 -3.39 -13.41 -10.51
C THR A 155 -4.20 -12.96 -9.29
N ARG A 156 -4.50 -13.90 -8.41
CA ARG A 156 -5.17 -13.63 -7.14
C ARG A 156 -4.67 -14.54 -6.04
N SER A 157 -4.78 -14.09 -4.81
CA SER A 157 -4.56 -14.93 -3.64
C SER A 157 -5.82 -15.75 -3.35
N LYS A 158 -5.71 -17.07 -3.21
CA LYS A 158 -6.84 -17.92 -2.76
C LYS A 158 -7.10 -17.76 -1.26
N ARG A 159 -6.07 -17.35 -0.50
CA ARG A 159 -6.12 -17.10 0.94
C ARG A 159 -5.24 -15.91 1.32
N ILE A 160 -5.66 -15.16 2.32
CA ILE A 160 -4.86 -14.11 2.97
C ILE A 160 -4.87 -14.41 4.47
N ASN A 161 -3.72 -14.53 5.09
CA ASN A 161 -3.57 -14.88 6.51
C ASN A 161 -4.40 -16.11 6.91
N GLY A 162 -4.38 -17.15 6.06
CA GLY A 162 -5.14 -18.38 6.26
C GLY A 162 -6.64 -18.32 5.93
N THR A 163 -7.20 -17.12 5.76
CA THR A 163 -8.63 -16.90 5.44
C THR A 163 -8.86 -17.00 3.93
N PRO A 164 -9.87 -17.77 3.46
CA PRO A 164 -10.23 -17.82 2.05
C PRO A 164 -10.67 -16.44 1.53
N THR A 165 -10.30 -16.13 0.30
CA THR A 165 -10.64 -14.88 -0.37
C THR A 165 -11.64 -15.11 -1.50
N VAL A 166 -12.40 -14.07 -1.82
CA VAL A 166 -13.32 -14.04 -2.97
C VAL A 166 -12.60 -13.42 -4.17
N ALA A 167 -12.79 -14.01 -5.35
CA ALA A 167 -12.27 -13.44 -6.57
C ALA A 167 -12.94 -12.09 -6.88
N SER A 168 -12.17 -11.16 -7.42
CA SER A 168 -12.69 -9.87 -7.91
C SER A 168 -13.88 -10.07 -8.86
N ARG A 169 -14.90 -9.25 -8.70
CA ARG A 169 -16.08 -9.25 -9.59
C ARG A 169 -15.72 -9.08 -11.07
N TRP A 170 -14.66 -8.37 -11.37
CA TRP A 170 -14.20 -8.18 -12.75
C TRP A 170 -13.55 -9.43 -13.32
N LEU A 171 -12.76 -10.13 -12.51
CA LEU A 171 -12.20 -11.42 -12.89
C LEU A 171 -13.31 -12.45 -13.15
N LEU A 172 -14.35 -12.48 -12.31
CA LEU A 172 -15.51 -13.36 -12.49
C LEU A 172 -16.29 -13.02 -13.76
N ARG A 173 -16.54 -11.73 -14.02
CA ARG A 173 -17.23 -11.26 -15.24
C ARG A 173 -16.44 -11.61 -16.49
N MET A 174 -15.13 -11.36 -16.50
CA MET A 174 -14.26 -11.70 -17.62
C MET A 174 -14.24 -13.21 -17.87
N SER A 175 -14.09 -14.01 -16.80
CA SER A 175 -14.13 -15.47 -16.91
C SER A 175 -15.46 -15.98 -17.49
N SER A 176 -16.58 -15.40 -17.07
CA SER A 176 -17.90 -15.75 -17.60
C SER A 176 -18.03 -15.38 -19.08
N LEU A 177 -17.52 -14.22 -19.47
CA LEU A 177 -17.53 -13.78 -20.87
C LEU A 177 -16.67 -14.69 -21.75
N ILE A 178 -15.45 -14.99 -21.35
CA ILE A 178 -14.54 -15.85 -22.09
C ILE A 178 -15.13 -17.26 -22.26
N LYS A 179 -15.75 -17.80 -21.21
CA LYS A 179 -16.46 -19.09 -21.28
C LYS A 179 -17.63 -19.06 -22.24
N SER A 180 -18.40 -17.96 -22.26
CA SER A 180 -19.55 -17.80 -23.17
C SER A 180 -19.15 -17.70 -24.65
N LEU A 181 -17.90 -17.28 -24.92
CA LEU A 181 -17.34 -17.19 -26.27
C LEU A 181 -16.61 -18.48 -26.72
N ASP A 182 -16.73 -19.55 -25.95
CA ASP A 182 -16.09 -20.86 -26.21
C ASP A 182 -14.55 -20.83 -26.19
N TYR A 183 -13.97 -19.80 -25.56
CA TYR A 183 -12.54 -19.67 -25.33
C TYR A 183 -12.11 -20.15 -23.92
N GLY A 184 -12.91 -21.00 -23.27
CA GLY A 184 -12.68 -21.46 -21.90
C GLY A 184 -11.30 -22.10 -21.66
N GLY A 185 -10.73 -22.76 -22.67
CA GLY A 185 -9.41 -23.37 -22.58
C GLY A 185 -8.25 -22.38 -22.34
N ILE A 186 -8.46 -21.09 -22.60
CA ILE A 186 -7.43 -20.04 -22.36
C ILE A 186 -7.24 -19.81 -20.85
N LEU A 187 -8.27 -20.05 -20.04
CA LEU A 187 -8.25 -19.82 -18.59
C LEU A 187 -7.68 -21.01 -17.81
N ASP A 188 -7.59 -22.19 -18.41
CA ASP A 188 -7.19 -23.42 -17.72
C ASP A 188 -5.64 -23.60 -17.67
N GLY A 189 -4.89 -22.76 -18.37
CA GLY A 189 -3.42 -22.85 -18.46
C GLY A 189 -2.64 -22.39 -17.22
N ALA A 190 -3.28 -21.94 -16.14
CA ALA A 190 -2.62 -21.28 -15.02
C ALA A 190 -3.02 -21.82 -13.65
N HIS A 191 -3.21 -23.12 -13.51
CA HIS A 191 -3.21 -23.77 -12.20
C HIS A 191 -1.77 -24.17 -11.85
N GLY A 192 -0.96 -23.19 -11.41
CA GLY A 192 0.27 -23.49 -10.70
C GLY A 192 -0.07 -24.29 -9.43
N ASN A 193 0.57 -25.43 -9.29
CA ASN A 193 0.60 -26.24 -8.08
C ASN A 193 1.12 -25.46 -6.89
#